data_09844b08e11b2a0883ec68ab4eb27e80
#
_entry.id   09844b08e11b2a0883ec68ab4eb27e80
#
_cell.length_a   1.000
_cell.length_b   1.000
_cell.length_c   1.000
_cell.angle_alpha   90.00
_cell.angle_beta   90.00
_cell.angle_gamma   90.00
#
_symmetry.space_group_name_H-M   'P 1'
#
loop_
_entity.id
_entity.type
_entity.pdbx_description
1 polymer ?
#
loop_
_entity_poly.entity_id
_entity_poly.type
_entity_poly.pdbx_seq_one_letter_code
_entity_poly.pdbx_strand_id
1 'polypeptide(L)'
;MKKVKDMDSSWKIKYPEQNIYVMRDHNWAFAAWEIARLNNEIKPGATLLHVDFHDDYCEPLEKVTKIETRDRALQIAKDLEIFEFIKAAEGTGTIKDVFMIGDYNQPPREVFHSYTYNQFENQYRMDFFKNEKESHILDLDLDFFNLHAYQGIERNYDNNPFRYSEEYIKYHFERFKQYYIEGDWDLITVSISPEHCGGDQTSQEILDLFLEIFELENEKFIYW
;
A
#
# COMPACT_ATOMS: atom_id res chain seq x y z
N MET A 1 15.66 -6.22 10.50
CA MET A 1 15.01 -6.46 9.16
C MET A 1 16.10 -6.60 8.09
N LYS A 2 15.86 -7.29 6.95
CA LYS A 2 16.77 -7.29 5.79
C LYS A 2 16.87 -5.89 5.17
N LYS A 3 18.00 -5.58 4.52
CA LYS A 3 18.10 -4.39 3.67
C LYS A 3 17.36 -4.61 2.35
N VAL A 4 16.81 -3.55 1.75
CA VAL A 4 16.01 -3.63 0.52
C VAL A 4 16.76 -4.38 -0.60
N LYS A 5 18.02 -4.08 -0.82
CA LYS A 5 18.89 -4.76 -1.82
C LYS A 5 19.02 -6.29 -1.63
N ASP A 6 18.73 -6.81 -0.45
CA ASP A 6 18.81 -8.24 -0.11
C ASP A 6 17.42 -8.92 -0.08
N MET A 7 16.37 -8.18 -0.42
CA MET A 7 15.00 -8.68 -0.51
C MET A 7 14.74 -9.21 -1.92
N ASP A 8 14.17 -10.39 -2.02
CA ASP A 8 13.63 -10.90 -3.29
C ASP A 8 12.15 -10.50 -3.46
N SER A 9 11.59 -10.70 -4.64
CA SER A 9 10.19 -10.36 -4.97
C SER A 9 9.14 -11.06 -4.10
N SER A 10 9.50 -12.10 -3.38
CA SER A 10 8.62 -12.80 -2.45
C SER A 10 8.71 -12.28 -1.02
N TRP A 11 9.60 -11.32 -0.75
CA TRP A 11 9.85 -10.83 0.60
C TRP A 11 8.65 -10.05 1.14
N LYS A 12 8.20 -10.46 2.31
CA LYS A 12 7.11 -9.81 3.04
C LYS A 12 7.12 -10.15 4.52
N ILE A 13 6.72 -9.19 5.34
CA ILE A 13 6.61 -9.32 6.80
C ILE A 13 5.31 -8.70 7.30
N LYS A 14 4.90 -9.11 8.49
CA LYS A 14 3.78 -8.51 9.24
C LYS A 14 4.25 -8.13 10.64
N TYR A 15 3.84 -6.97 11.11
CA TYR A 15 3.85 -6.55 12.51
C TYR A 15 2.48 -6.88 13.10
N PRO A 16 2.35 -8.02 13.83
CA PRO A 16 1.03 -8.53 14.22
C PRO A 16 0.27 -7.61 15.18
N GLU A 17 0.99 -6.99 16.12
CA GLU A 17 0.38 -6.13 17.15
C GLU A 17 -0.16 -4.81 16.55
N GLN A 18 0.43 -4.35 15.45
CA GLN A 18 0.03 -3.12 14.76
C GLN A 18 -0.86 -3.38 13.53
N ASN A 19 -1.04 -4.63 13.13
CA ASN A 19 -1.71 -5.03 11.90
C ASN A 19 -1.15 -4.33 10.65
N ILE A 20 0.18 -4.18 10.59
CA ILE A 20 0.91 -3.56 9.50
C ILE A 20 1.65 -4.63 8.71
N TYR A 21 1.41 -4.67 7.40
CA TYR A 21 2.06 -5.57 6.45
C TYR A 21 3.04 -4.77 5.59
N VAL A 22 4.29 -5.22 5.49
CA VAL A 22 5.31 -4.62 4.62
C VAL A 22 5.76 -5.65 3.61
N MET A 23 5.81 -5.29 2.35
CA MET A 23 6.17 -6.16 1.23
C MET A 23 7.10 -5.46 0.26
N ARG A 24 7.87 -6.26 -0.50
CA ARG A 24 8.74 -5.70 -1.53
C ARG A 24 7.94 -5.27 -2.75
N ASP A 25 7.10 -6.14 -3.28
CA ASP A 25 6.32 -5.93 -4.50
C ASP A 25 4.83 -5.78 -4.17
N HIS A 26 4.12 -4.88 -4.85
CA HIS A 26 2.79 -4.43 -4.48
C HIS A 26 1.68 -5.48 -4.63
N ASN A 27 1.82 -6.44 -5.56
CA ASN A 27 0.86 -7.53 -5.74
C ASN A 27 0.57 -8.34 -4.45
N TRP A 28 1.50 -8.35 -3.48
CA TRP A 28 1.30 -9.03 -2.21
C TRP A 28 0.27 -8.36 -1.29
N ALA A 29 -0.12 -7.10 -1.55
CA ALA A 29 -1.20 -6.43 -0.84
C ALA A 29 -2.52 -7.22 -0.96
N PHE A 30 -2.81 -7.80 -2.14
CA PHE A 30 -3.94 -8.70 -2.33
C PHE A 30 -3.96 -9.84 -1.29
N ALA A 31 -2.84 -10.55 -1.13
CA ALA A 31 -2.77 -11.65 -0.17
C ALA A 31 -2.89 -11.17 1.27
N ALA A 32 -2.32 -10.01 1.61
CA ALA A 32 -2.46 -9.42 2.94
C ALA A 32 -3.93 -9.16 3.28
N TRP A 33 -4.67 -8.53 2.37
CA TRP A 33 -6.10 -8.22 2.57
C TRP A 33 -6.96 -9.49 2.66
N GLU A 34 -6.73 -10.48 1.77
CA GLU A 34 -7.46 -11.74 1.80
C GLU A 34 -7.19 -12.54 3.08
N ILE A 35 -5.94 -12.59 3.53
CA ILE A 35 -5.57 -13.26 4.78
C ILE A 35 -6.19 -12.55 6.00
N ALA A 36 -6.15 -11.22 6.02
CA ALA A 36 -6.77 -10.43 7.08
C ALA A 36 -8.29 -10.65 7.13
N ARG A 37 -8.97 -10.72 5.97
CA ARG A 37 -10.39 -11.06 5.89
C ARG A 37 -10.68 -12.48 6.39
N LEU A 38 -9.87 -13.46 6.00
CA LEU A 38 -10.02 -14.85 6.46
C LEU A 38 -9.82 -14.99 7.97
N ASN A 39 -8.96 -14.16 8.55
CA ASN A 39 -8.71 -14.12 10.00
C ASN A 39 -9.74 -13.26 10.77
N ASN A 40 -10.68 -12.61 10.08
CA ASN A 40 -11.61 -11.62 10.64
C ASN A 40 -10.91 -10.37 11.23
N GLU A 41 -9.73 -10.03 10.74
CA GLU A 41 -9.01 -8.79 11.08
C GLU A 41 -9.64 -7.59 10.34
N ILE A 42 -10.19 -7.82 9.14
CA ILE A 42 -11.03 -6.89 8.39
C ILE A 42 -12.34 -7.54 7.96
N LYS A 43 -13.37 -6.72 7.74
CA LYS A 43 -14.67 -7.16 7.21
C LYS A 43 -14.64 -7.20 5.67
N PRO A 44 -15.40 -8.10 5.03
CA PRO A 44 -15.62 -8.04 3.59
C PRO A 44 -16.23 -6.67 3.18
N GLY A 45 -15.89 -6.20 2.01
CA GLY A 45 -16.34 -4.90 1.51
C GLY A 45 -15.66 -3.73 2.21
N ALA A 46 -14.36 -3.87 2.52
CA ALA A 46 -13.56 -2.81 3.10
C ALA A 46 -13.41 -1.62 2.13
N THR A 47 -13.25 -0.44 2.71
CA THR A 47 -12.90 0.78 1.98
C THR A 47 -11.38 0.95 1.97
N LEU A 48 -10.82 1.11 0.78
CA LEU A 48 -9.38 1.24 0.54
C LEU A 48 -9.01 2.71 0.32
N LEU A 49 -7.99 3.19 1.02
CA LEU A 49 -7.23 4.37 0.62
C LEU A 49 -5.91 3.91 0.02
N HIS A 50 -5.79 4.03 -1.28
CA HIS A 50 -4.60 3.70 -2.05
C HIS A 50 -3.80 4.97 -2.28
N VAL A 51 -2.57 5.02 -1.76
CA VAL A 51 -1.64 6.15 -1.86
C VAL A 51 -0.42 5.70 -2.65
N ASP A 52 -0.33 6.14 -3.89
CA ASP A 52 0.61 5.61 -4.86
C ASP A 52 0.90 6.66 -5.94
N PHE A 53 2.04 6.55 -6.61
CA PHE A 53 2.33 7.29 -7.83
C PHE A 53 1.55 6.72 -9.02
N HIS A 54 1.27 5.41 -9.03
CA HIS A 54 0.50 4.67 -10.03
C HIS A 54 -0.94 4.45 -9.58
N ASP A 55 -1.82 4.06 -10.47
CA ASP A 55 -3.21 3.77 -10.12
C ASP A 55 -3.44 2.30 -9.73
N ASP A 56 -2.58 1.41 -10.19
CA ASP A 56 -2.60 -0.04 -9.95
C ASP A 56 -4.00 -0.68 -10.08
N TYR A 57 -4.78 -0.16 -11.03
CA TYR A 57 -6.22 -0.46 -11.17
C TYR A 57 -6.55 -1.17 -12.49
N CYS A 58 -5.70 -2.11 -12.90
CA CYS A 58 -5.90 -2.91 -14.10
C CYS A 58 -6.66 -4.19 -13.80
N GLU A 59 -7.51 -4.62 -14.76
CA GLU A 59 -8.20 -5.90 -14.66
C GLU A 59 -7.20 -7.05 -14.78
N PRO A 60 -7.23 -8.05 -13.88
CA PRO A 60 -6.39 -9.22 -13.99
C PRO A 60 -6.78 -10.06 -15.21
N LEU A 61 -5.79 -10.73 -15.82
CA LEU A 61 -6.01 -11.59 -16.98
C LEU A 61 -7.04 -12.69 -16.71
N GLU A 62 -7.04 -13.24 -15.51
CA GLU A 62 -8.02 -14.22 -15.05
C GLU A 62 -8.87 -13.63 -13.94
N LYS A 63 -10.19 -13.77 -14.09
CA LYS A 63 -11.12 -13.28 -13.08
C LYS A 63 -10.87 -13.97 -11.74
N VAL A 64 -10.48 -13.19 -10.73
CA VAL A 64 -10.33 -13.66 -9.37
C VAL A 64 -11.71 -13.68 -8.69
N THR A 65 -12.03 -14.80 -8.06
CA THR A 65 -13.28 -14.98 -7.33
C THR A 65 -12.96 -15.32 -5.87
N LYS A 66 -13.99 -15.62 -5.10
CA LYS A 66 -13.90 -15.92 -3.66
C LYS A 66 -12.67 -16.75 -3.25
N ILE A 67 -11.94 -16.26 -2.29
CA ILE A 67 -10.79 -16.90 -1.66
C ILE A 67 -11.23 -17.50 -0.33
N GLU A 68 -10.91 -18.79 -0.12
CA GLU A 68 -11.32 -19.53 1.07
C GLU A 68 -10.14 -20.00 1.93
N THR A 69 -8.92 -19.90 1.41
CA THR A 69 -7.72 -20.34 2.12
C THR A 69 -6.55 -19.37 1.94
N ARG A 70 -5.68 -19.31 2.94
CA ARG A 70 -4.44 -18.55 2.90
C ARG A 70 -3.55 -18.95 1.71
N ASP A 71 -3.37 -20.25 1.49
CA ASP A 71 -2.50 -20.74 0.41
C ASP A 71 -3.01 -20.28 -0.96
N ARG A 72 -4.34 -20.24 -1.15
CA ARG A 72 -4.93 -19.74 -2.38
C ARG A 72 -4.71 -18.24 -2.55
N ALA A 73 -4.83 -17.45 -1.48
CA ALA A 73 -4.52 -16.02 -1.51
C ALA A 73 -3.07 -15.76 -1.92
N LEU A 74 -2.13 -16.49 -1.32
CA LEU A 74 -0.71 -16.38 -1.64
C LEU A 74 -0.39 -16.80 -3.08
N GLN A 75 -1.04 -17.88 -3.56
CA GLN A 75 -0.84 -18.33 -4.93
C GLN A 75 -1.33 -17.29 -5.96
N ILE A 76 -2.53 -16.75 -5.74
CA ILE A 76 -3.07 -15.72 -6.65
C ILE A 76 -2.21 -14.47 -6.61
N ALA A 77 -1.85 -13.96 -5.43
CA ALA A 77 -0.98 -12.79 -5.33
C ALA A 77 0.34 -12.98 -6.09
N LYS A 78 0.92 -14.17 -6.04
CA LYS A 78 2.14 -14.49 -6.78
C LYS A 78 1.96 -14.42 -8.30
N ASP A 79 0.77 -14.76 -8.79
CA ASP A 79 0.45 -14.85 -10.22
C ASP A 79 -0.07 -13.51 -10.79
N LEU A 80 -0.48 -12.56 -9.90
CA LEU A 80 -0.90 -11.21 -10.29
C LEU A 80 0.29 -10.34 -10.66
N GLU A 81 0.10 -9.48 -11.65
CA GLU A 81 1.00 -8.36 -11.90
C GLU A 81 0.85 -7.30 -10.80
N ILE A 82 1.87 -6.45 -10.62
CA ILE A 82 1.93 -5.45 -9.55
C ILE A 82 0.85 -4.37 -9.63
N PHE A 83 0.09 -4.31 -10.72
CA PHE A 83 -0.97 -3.33 -11.00
C PHE A 83 -2.38 -3.96 -11.15
N GLU A 84 -2.57 -5.24 -10.77
CA GLU A 84 -3.85 -5.96 -10.91
C GLU A 84 -4.54 -6.25 -9.57
N PHE A 85 -3.85 -6.05 -8.46
CA PHE A 85 -4.23 -6.55 -7.14
C PHE A 85 -5.48 -5.88 -6.57
N ILE A 86 -5.73 -4.60 -6.85
CA ILE A 86 -6.92 -3.88 -6.37
C ILE A 86 -8.16 -4.47 -7.05
N LYS A 87 -8.15 -4.60 -8.38
CA LYS A 87 -9.26 -5.20 -9.14
C LYS A 87 -9.52 -6.65 -8.77
N ALA A 88 -8.45 -7.41 -8.49
CA ALA A 88 -8.59 -8.76 -7.98
C ALA A 88 -9.32 -8.78 -6.62
N ALA A 89 -9.01 -7.85 -5.71
CA ALA A 89 -9.65 -7.75 -4.39
C ALA A 89 -11.10 -7.26 -4.46
N GLU A 90 -11.45 -6.40 -5.42
CA GLU A 90 -12.84 -6.07 -5.74
C GLU A 90 -13.59 -7.31 -6.25
N GLY A 91 -12.95 -8.09 -7.13
CA GLY A 91 -13.51 -9.32 -7.68
C GLY A 91 -13.85 -10.38 -6.64
N THR A 92 -13.11 -10.43 -5.52
CA THR A 92 -13.40 -11.31 -4.36
C THR A 92 -14.44 -10.73 -3.40
N GLY A 93 -14.73 -9.43 -3.50
CA GLY A 93 -15.57 -8.70 -2.55
C GLY A 93 -14.86 -8.35 -1.24
N THR A 94 -13.54 -8.44 -1.17
CA THR A 94 -12.75 -8.02 -0.01
C THR A 94 -12.67 -6.50 0.05
N ILE A 95 -12.47 -5.84 -1.10
CA ILE A 95 -12.57 -4.39 -1.27
C ILE A 95 -13.87 -4.06 -2.00
N LYS A 96 -14.49 -2.93 -1.64
CA LYS A 96 -15.71 -2.44 -2.26
C LYS A 96 -15.58 -1.02 -2.80
N ASP A 97 -15.02 -0.13 -2.01
CA ASP A 97 -14.85 1.28 -2.36
C ASP A 97 -13.36 1.64 -2.34
N VAL A 98 -12.89 2.32 -3.37
CA VAL A 98 -11.48 2.69 -3.54
C VAL A 98 -11.36 4.20 -3.64
N PHE A 99 -10.55 4.77 -2.76
CA PHE A 99 -10.10 6.16 -2.79
C PHE A 99 -8.63 6.17 -3.17
N MET A 100 -8.26 6.96 -4.18
CA MET A 100 -6.89 7.06 -4.65
C MET A 100 -6.31 8.43 -4.34
N ILE A 101 -5.11 8.44 -3.81
CA ILE A 101 -4.29 9.63 -3.65
C ILE A 101 -3.05 9.47 -4.52
N GLY A 102 -2.93 10.34 -5.52
CA GLY A 102 -1.77 10.37 -6.39
C GLY A 102 -1.68 11.71 -7.11
N ASP A 103 -0.56 11.97 -7.76
CA ASP A 103 -0.39 13.14 -8.62
C ASP A 103 -0.77 12.80 -10.06
N TYR A 104 -1.95 12.22 -10.23
CA TYR A 104 -2.44 11.76 -11.52
C TYR A 104 -2.83 12.95 -12.39
N ASN A 105 -2.16 13.11 -13.53
CA ASN A 105 -2.63 14.02 -14.58
C ASN A 105 -3.95 13.55 -15.21
N GLN A 106 -4.26 12.24 -15.13
CA GLN A 106 -5.51 11.65 -15.56
C GLN A 106 -5.84 10.46 -14.66
N PRO A 107 -6.74 10.63 -13.68
CA PRO A 107 -7.20 9.53 -12.85
C PRO A 107 -7.88 8.45 -13.71
N PRO A 108 -7.82 7.17 -13.31
CA PRO A 108 -8.55 6.11 -13.97
C PRO A 108 -10.02 6.48 -14.12
N ARG A 109 -10.60 6.30 -15.31
CA ARG A 109 -12.00 6.69 -15.58
C ARG A 109 -13.01 5.95 -14.71
N GLU A 110 -12.60 4.83 -14.15
CA GLU A 110 -13.44 3.93 -13.35
C GLU A 110 -13.35 4.22 -11.85
N VAL A 111 -12.40 5.04 -11.40
CA VAL A 111 -12.27 5.43 -10.00
C VAL A 111 -12.97 6.75 -9.77
N PHE A 112 -14.07 6.70 -9.01
CA PHE A 112 -14.85 7.90 -8.68
C PHE A 112 -14.15 8.83 -7.69
N HIS A 113 -13.23 8.30 -6.87
CA HIS A 113 -12.58 8.98 -5.77
C HIS A 113 -11.07 9.04 -5.99
N SER A 114 -10.63 9.94 -6.86
CA SER A 114 -9.22 10.21 -7.10
C SER A 114 -8.88 11.65 -6.73
N TYR A 115 -7.89 11.83 -5.87
CA TYR A 115 -7.59 13.12 -5.25
C TYR A 115 -6.08 13.34 -5.14
N THR A 116 -5.68 14.61 -5.11
CA THR A 116 -4.38 14.96 -4.52
C THR A 116 -4.46 14.79 -2.99
N TYR A 117 -3.31 14.59 -2.34
CA TYR A 117 -3.28 14.50 -0.88
C TYR A 117 -3.98 15.68 -0.19
N ASN A 118 -3.74 16.91 -0.65
CA ASN A 118 -4.37 18.11 -0.08
C ASN A 118 -5.89 18.13 -0.25
N GLN A 119 -6.42 17.62 -1.36
CA GLN A 119 -7.87 17.51 -1.56
C GLN A 119 -8.46 16.49 -0.60
N PHE A 120 -7.84 15.31 -0.48
CA PHE A 120 -8.30 14.29 0.47
C PHE A 120 -8.31 14.83 1.89
N GLU A 121 -7.19 15.36 2.36
CA GLU A 121 -7.02 15.86 3.72
C GLU A 121 -8.04 16.95 4.10
N ASN A 122 -8.28 17.90 3.21
CA ASN A 122 -9.10 19.06 3.52
C ASN A 122 -10.59 18.91 3.20
N GLN A 123 -10.98 17.98 2.33
CA GLN A 123 -12.35 17.91 1.81
C GLN A 123 -13.00 16.54 1.95
N TYR A 124 -12.25 15.45 1.76
CA TYR A 124 -12.83 14.10 1.59
C TYR A 124 -12.52 13.13 2.71
N ARG A 125 -11.58 13.44 3.60
CA ARG A 125 -11.21 12.58 4.72
C ARG A 125 -12.41 12.19 5.59
N MET A 126 -13.27 13.14 5.91
CA MET A 126 -14.46 12.88 6.73
C MET A 126 -15.46 11.97 6.02
N ASP A 127 -15.55 12.06 4.70
CA ASP A 127 -16.43 11.17 3.92
C ASP A 127 -15.86 9.76 3.84
N PHE A 128 -14.53 9.62 3.77
CA PHE A 128 -13.83 8.34 3.78
C PHE A 128 -14.12 7.56 5.07
N PHE A 129 -13.96 8.19 6.23
CA PHE A 129 -14.18 7.56 7.54
C PHE A 129 -15.62 7.61 8.04
N LYS A 130 -16.56 8.03 7.21
CA LYS A 130 -17.96 8.23 7.62
C LYS A 130 -18.68 6.96 8.04
N ASN A 131 -18.28 5.81 7.49
CA ASN A 131 -18.94 4.55 7.76
C ASN A 131 -18.15 3.71 8.77
N GLU A 132 -18.30 3.97 10.06
CA GLU A 132 -17.68 3.25 11.17
C GLU A 132 -17.95 1.73 11.19
N LYS A 133 -18.88 1.23 10.37
CA LYS A 133 -19.21 -0.21 10.29
C LYS A 133 -18.36 -0.96 9.28
N GLU A 134 -17.75 -0.28 8.34
CA GLU A 134 -16.84 -0.83 7.34
C GLU A 134 -15.43 -0.91 7.90
N SER A 135 -14.61 -1.75 7.32
CA SER A 135 -13.17 -1.73 7.61
C SER A 135 -12.48 -0.75 6.67
N HIS A 136 -11.48 -0.05 7.20
CA HIS A 136 -10.68 0.91 6.45
C HIS A 136 -9.24 0.40 6.32
N ILE A 137 -8.74 0.37 5.10
CA ILE A 137 -7.39 -0.07 4.77
C ILE A 137 -6.61 1.12 4.22
N LEU A 138 -5.43 1.38 4.77
CA LEU A 138 -4.42 2.20 4.14
C LEU A 138 -3.48 1.28 3.34
N ASP A 139 -3.36 1.55 2.06
CA ASP A 139 -2.39 0.92 1.18
C ASP A 139 -1.45 2.00 0.65
N LEU A 140 -0.17 1.84 0.92
CA LEU A 140 0.86 2.83 0.66
C LEU A 140 1.97 2.22 -0.19
N ASP A 141 2.17 2.74 -1.41
CA ASP A 141 3.41 2.50 -2.15
C ASP A 141 4.42 3.60 -1.84
N LEU A 142 5.66 3.20 -1.51
CA LEU A 142 6.72 4.17 -1.20
C LEU A 142 7.18 4.95 -2.43
N ASP A 143 6.86 4.49 -3.64
CA ASP A 143 7.15 5.20 -4.88
C ASP A 143 6.34 6.48 -5.04
N PHE A 144 5.23 6.64 -4.28
CA PHE A 144 4.51 7.90 -4.14
C PHE A 144 5.43 9.08 -3.82
N PHE A 145 6.55 8.82 -3.14
CA PHE A 145 7.54 9.84 -2.79
C PHE A 145 8.66 10.01 -3.83
N ASN A 146 8.47 9.47 -5.04
CA ASN A 146 9.40 9.60 -6.16
C ASN A 146 8.75 10.26 -7.38
N LEU A 147 9.14 11.49 -7.71
CA LEU A 147 8.58 12.27 -8.82
C LEU A 147 8.81 11.67 -10.22
N HIS A 148 9.56 10.58 -10.34
CA HIS A 148 9.90 9.92 -11.60
C HIS A 148 9.60 8.43 -11.63
N ALA A 149 8.59 8.00 -10.91
CA ALA A 149 8.16 6.59 -10.90
C ALA A 149 7.67 6.07 -12.28
N TYR A 150 7.27 6.94 -13.20
CA TYR A 150 6.73 6.58 -14.53
C TYR A 150 7.62 5.76 -15.45
N GLN A 151 8.91 5.64 -15.20
CA GLN A 151 9.78 5.16 -16.27
C GLN A 151 10.27 3.73 -16.12
N GLY A 152 9.94 3.02 -15.03
CA GLY A 152 10.39 1.62 -14.83
C GLY A 152 11.89 1.45 -15.07
N ILE A 153 12.62 2.56 -15.10
CA ILE A 153 14.04 2.57 -15.34
C ILE A 153 14.67 2.35 -13.97
N GLU A 154 15.23 1.16 -13.76
CA GLU A 154 16.17 0.86 -12.69
C GLU A 154 17.30 1.89 -12.67
N ARG A 155 17.01 3.07 -12.21
CA ARG A 155 18.02 4.07 -11.95
C ARG A 155 18.32 4.04 -10.46
N ASN A 156 19.24 3.19 -10.06
CA ASN A 156 19.90 3.33 -8.78
C ASN A 156 20.64 4.68 -8.76
N TYR A 157 20.02 5.66 -8.15
CA TYR A 157 20.68 6.93 -7.87
C TYR A 157 21.27 6.86 -6.46
N ASP A 158 22.60 7.03 -6.33
CA ASP A 158 23.23 7.22 -5.02
C ASP A 158 22.67 8.46 -4.28
N ASN A 159 22.08 9.39 -5.00
CA ASN A 159 21.29 10.52 -4.49
C ASN A 159 20.17 10.77 -5.49
N ASN A 160 18.99 10.24 -5.25
CA ASN A 160 17.85 10.41 -6.15
C ASN A 160 17.38 11.88 -6.13
N PRO A 161 17.60 12.65 -7.22
CA PRO A 161 17.18 14.06 -7.27
C PRO A 161 15.66 14.23 -7.39
N PHE A 162 14.93 13.14 -7.59
CA PHE A 162 13.48 13.11 -7.79
C PHE A 162 12.72 12.66 -6.56
N ARG A 163 13.42 12.25 -5.48
CA ARG A 163 12.80 11.98 -4.20
C ARG A 163 12.29 13.27 -3.58
N TYR A 164 11.12 13.23 -2.99
CA TYR A 164 10.64 14.34 -2.15
C TYR A 164 11.58 14.59 -0.96
N SER A 165 11.53 15.80 -0.40
CA SER A 165 12.34 16.11 0.78
C SER A 165 11.94 15.23 1.98
N GLU A 166 12.89 14.99 2.85
CA GLU A 166 12.65 14.19 4.06
C GLU A 166 11.52 14.79 4.93
N GLU A 167 11.46 16.12 5.01
CA GLU A 167 10.40 16.81 5.76
C GLU A 167 9.02 16.56 5.15
N TYR A 168 8.92 16.53 3.82
CA TYR A 168 7.67 16.22 3.13
C TYR A 168 7.22 14.79 3.40
N ILE A 169 8.13 13.82 3.31
CA ILE A 169 7.88 12.40 3.56
C ILE A 169 7.44 12.22 5.02
N LYS A 170 8.19 12.77 5.98
CA LYS A 170 7.87 12.70 7.41
C LYS A 170 6.49 13.28 7.71
N TYR A 171 6.18 14.44 7.15
CA TYR A 171 4.85 15.05 7.33
C TYR A 171 3.71 14.11 6.95
N HIS A 172 3.82 13.41 5.81
CA HIS A 172 2.78 12.48 5.37
C HIS A 172 2.68 11.24 6.26
N PHE A 173 3.82 10.66 6.63
CA PHE A 173 3.84 9.51 7.54
C PHE A 173 3.29 9.85 8.93
N GLU A 174 3.62 11.02 9.46
CA GLU A 174 3.06 11.49 10.74
C GLU A 174 1.54 11.65 10.67
N ARG A 175 1.01 12.15 9.55
CA ARG A 175 -0.45 12.26 9.34
C ARG A 175 -1.12 10.90 9.25
N PHE A 176 -0.56 9.96 8.49
CA PHE A 176 -1.09 8.60 8.42
C PHE A 176 -1.01 7.88 9.77
N LYS A 177 0.09 8.06 10.52
CA LYS A 177 0.23 7.54 11.88
C LYS A 177 -0.81 8.13 12.83
N GLN A 178 -1.07 9.43 12.74
CA GLN A 178 -2.10 10.08 13.57
C GLN A 178 -3.45 9.40 13.38
N TYR A 179 -3.87 9.13 12.13
CA TYR A 179 -5.13 8.43 11.87
C TYR A 179 -5.11 7.00 12.41
N TYR A 180 -3.97 6.32 12.32
CA TYR A 180 -3.81 4.99 12.91
C TYR A 180 -4.00 5.02 14.44
N ILE A 181 -3.43 5.99 15.13
CA ILE A 181 -3.58 6.15 16.60
C ILE A 181 -5.03 6.49 16.97
N GLU A 182 -5.72 7.27 16.16
CA GLU A 182 -7.13 7.61 16.33
C GLU A 182 -8.07 6.42 16.08
N GLY A 183 -7.54 5.29 15.58
CA GLY A 183 -8.29 4.06 15.33
C GLY A 183 -9.02 4.05 13.99
N ASP A 184 -8.58 4.89 13.04
CA ASP A 184 -9.21 5.02 11.73
C ASP A 184 -8.84 3.89 10.76
N TRP A 185 -7.72 3.15 11.01
CA TRP A 185 -7.27 2.06 10.16
C TRP A 185 -7.40 0.69 10.82
N ASP A 186 -8.06 -0.25 10.16
CA ASP A 186 -8.09 -1.66 10.58
C ASP A 186 -6.83 -2.41 10.11
N LEU A 187 -6.23 -1.98 9.00
CA LEU A 187 -5.06 -2.60 8.41
C LEU A 187 -4.26 -1.59 7.60
N ILE A 188 -2.94 -1.72 7.61
CA ILE A 188 -2.03 -0.95 6.75
C ILE A 188 -1.18 -1.93 5.93
N THR A 189 -1.13 -1.72 4.61
CA THR A 189 -0.16 -2.35 3.70
C THR A 189 0.84 -1.32 3.18
N VAL A 190 2.11 -1.71 3.09
CA VAL A 190 3.20 -0.86 2.60
C VAL A 190 4.00 -1.64 1.58
N SER A 191 4.01 -1.17 0.33
CA SER A 191 4.88 -1.67 -0.72
C SER A 191 6.16 -0.84 -0.81
N ILE A 192 7.29 -1.50 -0.99
CA ILE A 192 8.59 -0.83 -1.11
C ILE A 192 8.86 -0.42 -2.55
N SER A 193 8.46 -1.25 -3.52
CA SER A 193 8.54 -1.04 -4.98
C SER A 193 9.87 -0.44 -5.44
N PRO A 194 11.05 -1.08 -5.17
CA PRO A 194 12.35 -0.44 -5.40
C PRO A 194 12.60 -0.03 -6.84
N GLU A 195 12.03 -0.76 -7.80
CA GLU A 195 12.14 -0.49 -9.23
C GLU A 195 11.49 0.84 -9.62
N HIS A 196 10.47 1.27 -8.88
CA HIS A 196 9.72 2.50 -9.11
C HIS A 196 10.08 3.62 -8.12
N CYS A 197 10.56 3.25 -6.96
CA CYS A 197 10.91 4.17 -5.87
C CYS A 197 12.29 4.86 -6.03
N GLY A 198 12.98 4.68 -7.17
CA GLY A 198 14.30 5.27 -7.41
C GLY A 198 15.48 4.39 -7.00
N GLY A 199 15.25 3.09 -6.83
CA GLY A 199 16.26 2.06 -6.51
C GLY A 199 16.37 1.75 -5.03
N ASP A 200 17.20 0.73 -4.74
CA ASP A 200 17.32 0.14 -3.40
C ASP A 200 17.69 1.14 -2.29
N GLN A 201 18.55 2.11 -2.59
CA GLN A 201 18.98 3.09 -1.60
C GLN A 201 17.86 4.04 -1.23
N THR A 202 17.20 4.64 -2.23
CA THR A 202 16.07 5.56 -1.99
C THR A 202 14.93 4.85 -1.25
N SER A 203 14.58 3.64 -1.69
CA SER A 203 13.54 2.83 -1.05
C SER A 203 13.89 2.49 0.40
N GLN A 204 15.17 2.17 0.66
CA GLN A 204 15.64 1.91 2.03
C GLN A 204 15.50 3.14 2.92
N GLU A 205 15.89 4.32 2.42
CA GLU A 205 15.80 5.57 3.18
C GLU A 205 14.34 5.90 3.53
N ILE A 206 13.42 5.76 2.57
CA ILE A 206 11.99 6.02 2.79
C ILE A 206 11.38 4.98 3.75
N LEU A 207 11.74 3.70 3.57
CA LEU A 207 11.31 2.63 4.47
C LEU A 207 11.82 2.85 5.91
N ASP A 208 13.08 3.27 6.08
CA ASP A 208 13.65 3.54 7.41
C ASP A 208 12.87 4.68 8.09
N LEU A 209 12.47 5.75 7.36
CA LEU A 209 11.61 6.81 7.87
C LEU A 209 10.21 6.32 8.27
N PHE A 210 9.61 5.45 7.45
CA PHE A 210 8.33 4.83 7.80
C PHE A 210 8.43 4.05 9.11
N LEU A 211 9.44 3.20 9.23
CA LEU A 211 9.64 2.37 10.42
C LEU A 211 9.93 3.21 11.67
N GLU A 212 10.72 4.29 11.55
CA GLU A 212 10.99 5.24 12.62
C GLU A 212 9.70 5.91 13.10
N ILE A 213 8.94 6.50 12.17
CA ILE A 213 7.73 7.26 12.50
C ILE A 213 6.64 6.35 13.09
N PHE A 214 6.46 5.14 12.55
CA PHE A 214 5.50 4.18 13.07
C PHE A 214 6.03 3.39 14.29
N GLU A 215 7.26 3.70 14.77
CA GLU A 215 7.91 3.07 15.94
C GLU A 215 8.10 1.56 15.80
N LEU A 216 8.31 1.09 14.56
CA LEU A 216 8.38 -0.34 14.23
C LEU A 216 9.82 -0.91 14.26
N GLU A 217 10.85 -0.09 14.42
CA GLU A 217 12.26 -0.51 14.32
C GLU A 217 12.62 -1.64 15.30
N ASN A 218 12.04 -1.62 16.50
CA ASN A 218 12.29 -2.59 17.57
C ASN A 218 11.13 -3.56 17.79
N GLU A 219 10.07 -3.46 16.98
CA GLU A 219 8.91 -4.32 17.08
C GLU A 219 9.17 -5.70 16.48
N LYS A 220 8.43 -6.70 17.00
CA LYS A 220 8.51 -8.06 16.47
C LYS A 220 7.69 -8.19 15.21
N PHE A 221 8.29 -8.74 14.20
CA PHE A 221 7.62 -9.09 12.95
C PHE A 221 7.71 -10.58 12.67
N ILE A 222 6.82 -11.07 11.82
CA ILE A 222 6.82 -12.43 11.29
C ILE A 222 6.88 -12.39 9.76
N TYR A 223 7.49 -13.41 9.15
CA TYR A 223 7.33 -13.67 7.72
C TYR A 223 6.00 -14.38 7.47
N TRP A 224 5.36 -14.06 6.38
CA TRP A 224 4.03 -14.60 6.09
C TRP A 224 3.83 -14.99 4.63
#